data_c2bbd002c17cccfc27505aea0fbc8412
#
_entry.id   c2bbd002c17cccfc27505aea0fbc8412
#
_cell.length_a   1.000
_cell.length_b   1.000
_cell.length_c   1.000
_cell.angle_alpha   90.00
_cell.angle_beta   90.00
_cell.angle_gamma   90.00
#
_symmetry.space_group_name_H-M   'P 1'
#
loop_
_entity.id
_entity.type
_entity.pdbx_description
1 polymer ?
#
loop_
_entity_poly.entity_id
_entity_poly.type
_entity_poly.pdbx_seq_one_letter_code
_entity_poly.pdbx_strand_id
1 'polypeptide(L)' 'MKSLSYTAVRNNLAKTMAQVCEDHSPVLITRKGDSAVVMTSLEDYQRLEETAYLLRSPKNTQRLMTSIASLEQGNW' A
#
# COMPACT_ATOMS: atom_id res chain seq x y z
N MET A 1 -3.19 -10.01 -2.26
CA MET A 1 -2.36 -9.30 -3.25
C MET A 1 -2.15 -10.20 -4.46
N LYS A 2 -2.37 -9.67 -5.64
CA LYS A 2 -2.17 -10.43 -6.88
C LYS A 2 -0.68 -10.56 -7.17
N SER A 3 -0.24 -11.75 -7.58
CA SER A 3 1.16 -12.00 -7.92
C SER A 3 1.29 -12.21 -9.43
N LEU A 4 2.19 -11.48 -10.06
CA LEU A 4 2.46 -11.59 -11.49
C LEU A 4 3.96 -11.74 -11.73
N SER A 5 4.31 -12.46 -12.80
CA SER A 5 5.71 -12.58 -13.21
C SER A 5 6.17 -11.31 -13.90
N TYR A 6 7.49 -11.08 -13.85
CA TYR A 6 8.10 -9.95 -14.53
C TYR A 6 7.74 -9.93 -16.03
N THR A 7 7.79 -11.09 -16.68
CA THR A 7 7.49 -11.21 -18.11
C THR A 7 6.06 -10.80 -18.41
N ALA A 8 5.11 -11.26 -17.59
CA ALA A 8 3.70 -10.90 -17.76
C ALA A 8 3.48 -9.40 -17.61
N VAL A 9 4.09 -8.78 -16.60
CA VAL A 9 4.00 -7.34 -16.37
C VAL A 9 4.62 -6.57 -17.53
N ARG A 10 5.81 -6.97 -17.95
CA ARG A 10 6.52 -6.30 -19.06
C ARG A 10 5.70 -6.31 -20.34
N ASN A 11 5.05 -7.42 -20.66
CA ASN A 11 4.26 -7.55 -21.90
C ASN A 11 2.97 -6.73 -21.85
N ASN A 12 2.46 -6.43 -20.66
CA ASN A 12 1.21 -5.69 -20.48
C ASN A 12 1.37 -4.56 -19.45
N LEU A 13 2.48 -3.86 -19.51
CA LEU A 13 2.82 -2.88 -18.46
C LEU A 13 1.75 -1.79 -18.31
N ALA A 14 1.34 -1.17 -19.42
CA ALA A 14 0.34 -0.11 -19.38
C ALA A 14 -0.98 -0.60 -18.79
N LYS A 15 -1.41 -1.80 -19.18
CA LYS A 15 -2.64 -2.41 -18.68
C LYS A 15 -2.52 -2.73 -17.20
N THR A 16 -1.38 -3.29 -16.78
CA THR A 16 -1.12 -3.61 -15.38
C THR A 16 -1.16 -2.36 -14.52
N MET A 17 -0.50 -1.29 -14.96
CA MET A 17 -0.50 -0.02 -14.25
C MET A 17 -1.92 0.55 -14.11
N ALA A 18 -2.69 0.51 -15.20
CA ALA A 18 -4.07 0.99 -15.19
C ALA A 18 -4.93 0.20 -14.21
N GLN A 19 -4.80 -1.11 -14.20
CA GLN A 19 -5.54 -1.98 -13.28
C GLN A 19 -5.19 -1.71 -11.82
N VAL A 20 -3.91 -1.53 -11.53
CA VAL A 20 -3.45 -1.23 -10.17
C VAL A 20 -4.08 0.07 -9.67
N CYS A 21 -4.12 1.10 -10.51
CA CYS A 21 -4.71 2.37 -10.14
C CYS A 21 -6.24 2.29 -10.00
N GLU A 22 -6.90 1.57 -10.90
CA GLU A 22 -8.34 1.45 -10.90
C GLU A 22 -8.84 0.62 -9.72
N ASP A 23 -8.20 -0.51 -9.46
CA ASP A 23 -8.61 -1.44 -8.41
C ASP A 23 -8.08 -1.06 -7.03
N HIS A 24 -7.17 -0.10 -6.95
CA HIS A 24 -6.49 0.26 -5.70
C HIS A 24 -5.88 -0.97 -5.01
N SER A 25 -5.41 -1.93 -5.83
CA SER A 25 -4.85 -3.18 -5.33
C SER A 25 -3.39 -3.31 -5.76
N PRO A 26 -2.47 -3.40 -4.80
CA PRO A 26 -1.06 -3.62 -5.13
C PRO A 26 -0.85 -4.97 -5.82
N VAL A 27 0.15 -5.03 -6.67
CA VAL A 27 0.53 -6.24 -7.39
C VAL A 27 1.96 -6.60 -7.00
N LEU A 28 2.15 -7.86 -6.61
CA LEU A 28 3.47 -8.41 -6.33
C LEU A 28 4.08 -8.86 -7.66
N ILE A 29 5.25 -8.35 -7.98
CA ILE A 29 5.97 -8.69 -9.21
C ILE A 29 7.16 -9.54 -8.82
N THR A 30 7.19 -10.77 -9.35
CA THR A 30 8.26 -11.70 -9.07
C THR A 30 9.14 -11.90 -10.30
N ARG A 31 10.43 -12.06 -10.06
CA ARG A 31 11.40 -12.33 -11.11
C ARG A 31 12.32 -13.45 -10.66
N LYS A 32 12.53 -14.42 -11.53
CA LYS A 32 13.36 -15.58 -11.18
C LYS A 32 14.77 -15.15 -10.78
N GLY A 33 15.18 -15.55 -9.59
CA GLY A 33 16.52 -15.26 -9.07
C GLY A 33 16.70 -13.87 -8.49
N ASP A 34 15.67 -13.01 -8.55
CA ASP A 34 15.72 -11.64 -8.03
C ASP A 34 14.71 -11.41 -6.92
N SER A 35 14.90 -10.32 -6.20
CA SER A 35 13.97 -9.93 -5.15
C SER A 35 12.64 -9.49 -5.74
N ALA A 36 11.55 -9.84 -5.07
CA ALA A 36 10.21 -9.42 -5.47
C ALA A 36 10.02 -7.93 -5.22
N VAL A 37 9.19 -7.29 -6.05
CA VAL A 37 8.83 -5.88 -5.89
C VAL A 37 7.32 -5.75 -5.89
N VAL A 38 6.82 -4.61 -5.40
CA VAL A 38 5.39 -4.33 -5.36
C VAL A 38 5.11 -3.13 -6.25
N MET A 39 4.08 -3.25 -7.09
CA MET A 39 3.55 -2.15 -7.89
C MET A 39 2.27 -1.65 -7.23
N THR A 40 2.20 -0.38 -6.96
CA THR A 40 1.01 0.25 -6.37
C THR A 40 0.81 1.63 -6.98
N SER A 41 -0.41 2.17 -6.88
CA SER A 41 -0.65 3.53 -7.34
C SER A 41 0.05 4.53 -6.41
N LEU A 42 0.38 5.69 -6.97
CA LEU A 42 1.02 6.75 -6.17
C LEU A 42 0.13 7.17 -5.01
N GLU A 43 -1.16 7.27 -5.24
CA GLU A 43 -2.13 7.63 -4.21
C GLU A 43 -2.11 6.63 -3.05
N ASP A 44 -2.15 5.34 -3.37
CA ASP A 44 -2.15 4.29 -2.35
C ASP A 44 -0.80 4.24 -1.61
N TYR A 45 0.29 4.44 -2.32
CA TYR A 45 1.61 4.51 -1.73
C TYR A 45 1.73 5.67 -0.75
N GLN A 46 1.21 6.83 -1.12
CA GLN A 46 1.25 8.01 -0.25
C GLN A 46 0.44 7.80 1.03
N ARG A 47 -0.71 7.13 0.92
CA ARG A 47 -1.50 6.76 2.10
C ARG A 47 -0.74 5.83 3.02
N LEU A 48 -0.09 4.83 2.45
CA LEU A 48 0.69 3.87 3.21
C LEU A 48 1.87 4.55 3.90
N GLU A 49 2.58 5.42 3.18
CA GLU A 49 3.70 6.18 3.71
C GLU A 49 3.27 7.09 4.85
N GLU A 50 2.16 7.78 4.69
CA GLU A 50 1.59 8.66 5.72
C GLU A 50 1.23 7.87 6.97
N THR A 51 0.58 6.73 6.80
CA THR A 51 0.23 5.85 7.92
C THR A 51 1.49 5.34 8.63
N ALA A 52 2.49 4.92 7.87
CA ALA A 52 3.75 4.45 8.44
C ALA A 52 4.47 5.56 9.20
N TYR A 53 4.44 6.78 8.68
CA TYR A 53 5.03 7.93 9.35
C TYR A 53 4.35 8.20 10.69
N LEU A 54 3.04 8.19 10.71
CA LEU A 54 2.27 8.41 11.95
C LEU A 54 2.56 7.34 13.00
N LEU A 55 2.74 6.10 12.58
CA LEU A 55 3.05 5.00 13.48
C LEU A 55 4.48 5.05 14.03
N ARG A 56 5.40 5.66 13.29
CA ARG A 56 6.80 5.77 13.73
C ARG A 56 7.03 6.84 14.77
N SER A 57 6.19 7.86 14.79
CA SER A 57 6.34 8.95 15.75
C SER A 57 5.63 8.59 17.04
N PRO A 58 6.34 8.53 18.19
CA PRO A 58 5.71 8.20 19.46
C PRO A 58 4.54 9.13 19.80
N LYS A 59 4.71 10.42 19.53
CA LYS A 59 3.68 11.42 19.78
C LYS A 59 2.45 11.21 18.90
N ASN A 60 2.67 10.92 17.61
CA ASN A 60 1.60 10.67 16.68
C ASN A 60 0.93 9.32 16.94
N THR A 61 1.70 8.31 17.32
CA THR A 61 1.18 7.01 17.72
C THR A 61 0.25 7.16 18.92
N GLN A 62 0.65 7.93 19.91
CA GLN A 62 -0.16 8.20 21.08
C GLN A 62 -1.47 8.89 20.72
N ARG A 63 -1.43 9.86 19.82
CA ARG A 63 -2.61 10.54 19.29
C ARG A 63 -3.54 9.57 18.58
N LEU A 64 -2.98 8.71 17.74
CA LEU A 64 -3.76 7.73 16.99
C LEU A 64 -4.45 6.77 17.92
N MET A 65 -3.75 6.27 18.93
CA MET A 65 -4.34 5.38 19.93
C MET A 65 -5.43 6.05 20.73
N THR A 66 -5.25 7.33 21.09
CA THR A 66 -6.27 8.11 21.77
C THR A 66 -7.50 8.28 20.90
N SER A 67 -7.32 8.56 19.61
CA SER A 67 -8.43 8.68 18.67
C SER A 67 -9.20 7.38 18.51
N ILE A 68 -8.49 6.26 18.44
CA ILE A 68 -9.10 4.93 18.35
C ILE A 68 -9.90 4.64 19.61
N ALA A 69 -9.36 4.92 20.78
CA ALA A 69 -10.05 4.74 22.03
C ALA A 69 -11.32 5.60 22.10
N SER A 70 -11.26 6.84 21.63
CA SER A 70 -12.43 7.71 21.54
C SER A 70 -13.48 7.17 20.61
N LEU A 71 -13.08 6.58 19.49
CA LEU A 71 -14.00 5.94 18.54
C LEU A 71 -14.70 4.75 19.17
N GLU A 72 -13.96 3.91 19.88
CA GLU A 72 -14.52 2.74 20.56
C GLU A 72 -15.50 3.14 21.64
N GLN A 73 -15.29 4.29 22.26
CA GLN A 73 -16.18 4.84 23.27
C GLN A 73 -17.34 5.64 22.69
N GLY A 74 -17.38 5.80 21.36
CA GLY A 74 -18.41 6.58 20.71
C GLY A 74 -18.21 8.09 20.79
N ASN A 75 -17.05 8.56 21.20
CA ASN A 75 -16.70 9.97 21.29
C ASN A 75 -15.98 10.42 20.03
N TRP A 76 -16.70 11.05 19.16
CA TRP A 76 -16.14 11.60 17.92
C TRP A 76 -15.97 13.10 18.03
#